data_5e8c7dce125582e713dd92f49b2cc227
#
_entry.id   5e8c7dce125582e713dd92f49b2cc227
#
_cell.length_a   1.000
_cell.length_b   1.000
_cell.length_c   1.000
_cell.angle_alpha   90.00
_cell.angle_beta   90.00
_cell.angle_gamma   90.00
#
_symmetry.space_group_name_H-M   'P 1'
#
loop_
_entity.id
_entity.type
_entity.pdbx_description
1 polymer ?
#
loop_
_entity_poly.entity_id
_entity_poly.type
_entity_poly.pdbx_seq_one_letter_code
_entity_poly.pdbx_strand_id
1 'polypeptide(L)'
;MTTVEHSSELDEEYPVLAEAVERLRHDGFVKLPGVLNPATIAAYEPEITRTLFERNTQTLPLEERSTYYKAFLQVTNMWPHSEAVRRFVFSARFAKIAADLLEVESVRLFADQGLYKEPGGGITPWHADQYHWPLSSDRSITVWVPLQGTSREMGPLSFAVGSHRLELGRNIEISDESEAAVQAALDAAGLEVEDGPYALGEVSYHLGWTFHHANPNRTDTPRKVMTIIYVDADVRVTPPVNPAHFGLLEHVIPGAKVGGLLDTPGNPVLWPPAAAS
;
A
#
# COMPACT_ATOMS: atom_id res chain seq x y z
N MET A 1 -16.36 21.84 -13.19
CA MET A 1 -15.11 21.08 -13.24
C MET A 1 -14.02 21.97 -12.63
N THR A 2 -13.70 21.75 -11.38
CA THR A 2 -12.60 22.45 -10.71
C THR A 2 -11.33 21.77 -11.23
N THR A 3 -10.53 22.47 -12.01
CA THR A 3 -9.18 22.03 -12.37
C THR A 3 -8.38 21.95 -11.09
N VAL A 4 -7.98 20.76 -10.69
CA VAL A 4 -7.00 20.55 -9.63
C VAL A 4 -5.75 21.27 -10.12
N GLU A 5 -5.35 22.37 -9.44
CA GLU A 5 -4.04 22.97 -9.70
C GLU A 5 -3.00 21.88 -9.49
N HIS A 6 -2.25 21.56 -10.54
CA HIS A 6 -1.24 20.52 -10.49
C HIS A 6 -0.17 20.94 -9.46
N SER A 7 -0.15 20.25 -8.32
CA SER A 7 0.92 20.45 -7.36
C SER A 7 2.24 19.96 -7.97
N SER A 8 3.20 20.86 -8.12
CA SER A 8 4.56 20.54 -8.57
C SER A 8 5.26 19.59 -7.59
N GLU A 9 4.81 19.57 -6.33
CA GLU A 9 5.37 18.75 -5.28
C GLU A 9 5.44 17.24 -5.63
N LEU A 10 4.46 16.73 -6.38
CA LEU A 10 4.46 15.32 -6.80
C LEU A 10 5.59 14.96 -7.77
N ASP A 11 6.20 15.96 -8.42
CA ASP A 11 7.33 15.79 -9.34
C ASP A 11 8.67 16.19 -8.71
N GLU A 12 8.65 16.84 -7.54
CA GLU A 12 9.84 17.28 -6.84
C GLU A 12 10.43 16.14 -6.01
N GLU A 13 11.76 16.04 -5.96
CA GLU A 13 12.42 15.03 -5.15
C GLU A 13 12.18 15.27 -3.65
N TYR A 14 12.05 14.16 -2.91
CA TYR A 14 12.11 14.11 -1.46
C TYR A 14 13.43 13.44 -1.07
N PRO A 15 14.28 14.07 -0.23
CA PRO A 15 15.58 13.49 0.12
C PRO A 15 15.40 12.28 1.04
N VAL A 16 15.71 11.09 0.54
CA VAL A 16 15.78 9.87 1.35
C VAL A 16 17.16 9.81 2.01
N LEU A 17 17.18 9.94 3.33
CA LEU A 17 18.41 9.86 4.10
C LEU A 17 18.87 8.40 4.23
N ALA A 18 20.20 8.17 4.33
CA ALA A 18 20.76 6.83 4.52
C ALA A 18 20.16 6.10 5.72
N GLU A 19 19.86 6.81 6.80
CA GLU A 19 19.21 6.26 7.99
C GLU A 19 17.81 5.68 7.70
N ALA A 20 17.08 6.24 6.74
CA ALA A 20 15.77 5.71 6.32
C ALA A 20 15.92 4.37 5.58
N VAL A 21 16.94 4.25 4.73
CA VAL A 21 17.27 3.01 4.02
C VAL A 21 17.71 1.92 5.03
N GLU A 22 18.59 2.28 5.96
CA GLU A 22 19.03 1.37 7.04
C GLU A 22 17.85 0.92 7.90
N ARG A 23 16.95 1.84 8.24
CA ARG A 23 15.76 1.53 9.02
C ARG A 23 14.83 0.57 8.26
N LEU A 24 14.57 0.80 6.98
CA LEU A 24 13.78 -0.13 6.16
C LEU A 24 14.40 -1.53 6.13
N ARG A 25 15.73 -1.63 5.96
CA ARG A 25 16.43 -2.92 5.97
C ARG A 25 16.35 -3.64 7.31
N HIS A 26 16.42 -2.88 8.41
CA HIS A 26 16.38 -3.43 9.75
C HIS A 26 14.97 -3.77 10.21
N ASP A 27 14.01 -2.85 10.03
CA ASP A 27 12.67 -2.95 10.59
C ASP A 27 11.65 -3.55 9.60
N GLY A 28 11.94 -3.51 8.29
CA GLY A 28 11.04 -3.91 7.21
C GLY A 28 10.08 -2.80 6.79
N PHE A 29 10.09 -1.66 7.48
CA PHE A 29 9.31 -0.48 7.17
C PHE A 29 10.04 0.79 7.62
N VAL A 30 9.57 1.93 7.09
CA VAL A 30 10.02 3.26 7.53
C VAL A 30 8.87 4.26 7.41
N LYS A 31 8.76 5.16 8.38
CA LYS A 31 7.85 6.31 8.34
C LYS A 31 8.65 7.55 7.96
N LEU A 32 8.15 8.29 6.98
CA LEU A 32 8.81 9.48 6.46
C LEU A 32 7.90 10.70 6.69
N PRO A 33 8.36 11.69 7.49
CA PRO A 33 7.58 12.87 7.79
C PRO A 33 7.61 13.88 6.63
N GLY A 34 6.51 14.61 6.42
CA GLY A 34 6.47 15.74 5.49
C GLY A 34 6.72 15.38 4.02
N VAL A 35 6.38 14.15 3.61
CA VAL A 35 6.47 13.73 2.21
C VAL A 35 5.49 14.50 1.34
N LEU A 36 4.33 14.84 1.89
CA LEU A 36 3.36 15.73 1.24
C LEU A 36 3.03 16.90 2.15
N ASN A 37 2.86 18.08 1.58
CA ASN A 37 2.29 19.19 2.32
C ASN A 37 0.76 19.09 2.42
N PRO A 38 0.14 19.74 3.43
CA PRO A 38 -1.30 19.67 3.61
C PRO A 38 -2.13 20.17 2.42
N ALA A 39 -1.60 21.12 1.64
CA ALA A 39 -2.29 21.68 0.48
C ALA A 39 -2.38 20.64 -0.67
N THR A 40 -1.31 19.87 -0.88
CA THR A 40 -1.33 18.79 -1.86
C THR A 40 -2.36 17.71 -1.48
N ILE A 41 -2.40 17.30 -0.22
CA ILE A 41 -3.40 16.33 0.23
C ILE A 41 -4.81 16.89 0.03
N ALA A 42 -5.07 18.14 0.43
CA ALA A 42 -6.37 18.78 0.27
C ALA A 42 -6.82 18.91 -1.20
N ALA A 43 -5.86 19.03 -2.14
CA ALA A 43 -6.15 19.09 -3.56
C ALA A 43 -6.58 17.73 -4.15
N TYR A 44 -5.96 16.64 -3.69
CA TYR A 44 -6.19 15.31 -4.27
C TYR A 44 -7.22 14.46 -3.51
N GLU A 45 -7.33 14.60 -2.19
CA GLU A 45 -8.23 13.80 -1.35
C GLU A 45 -9.68 13.77 -1.84
N PRO A 46 -10.33 14.89 -2.24
CA PRO A 46 -11.72 14.87 -2.71
C PRO A 46 -11.92 14.01 -3.96
N GLU A 47 -10.98 14.04 -4.90
CA GLU A 47 -11.04 13.26 -6.13
C GLU A 47 -10.77 11.76 -5.88
N ILE A 48 -9.83 11.44 -4.99
CA ILE A 48 -9.57 10.06 -4.55
C ILE A 48 -10.83 9.52 -3.86
N THR A 49 -11.43 10.29 -2.95
CA THR A 49 -12.67 9.93 -2.25
C THR A 49 -13.82 9.70 -3.23
N ARG A 50 -14.04 10.62 -4.17
CA ARG A 50 -15.08 10.49 -5.20
C ARG A 50 -14.88 9.23 -6.02
N THR A 51 -13.66 9.01 -6.53
CA THR A 51 -13.34 7.84 -7.37
C THR A 51 -13.52 6.54 -6.59
N LEU A 52 -13.12 6.49 -5.32
CA LEU A 52 -13.33 5.31 -4.48
C LEU A 52 -14.81 4.98 -4.36
N PHE A 53 -15.67 5.94 -4.01
CA PHE A 53 -17.10 5.67 -3.86
C PHE A 53 -17.79 5.35 -5.17
N GLU A 54 -17.40 5.95 -6.29
CA GLU A 54 -17.93 5.62 -7.62
C GLU A 54 -17.56 4.20 -8.08
N ARG A 55 -16.40 3.70 -7.64
CA ARG A 55 -15.89 2.38 -8.03
C ARG A 55 -16.12 1.30 -6.98
N ASN A 56 -16.52 1.68 -5.77
CA ASN A 56 -16.80 0.73 -4.71
C ASN A 56 -18.01 -0.16 -5.07
N THR A 57 -17.82 -1.46 -4.92
CA THR A 57 -18.86 -2.47 -5.20
C THR A 57 -19.42 -3.11 -3.91
N GLN A 58 -18.89 -2.74 -2.74
CA GLN A 58 -19.38 -3.25 -1.47
C GLN A 58 -20.70 -2.57 -1.10
N THR A 59 -21.78 -3.35 -1.05
CA THR A 59 -23.14 -2.87 -0.75
C THR A 59 -23.72 -3.39 0.54
N LEU A 60 -23.08 -4.40 1.16
CA LEU A 60 -23.55 -4.97 2.42
C LEU A 60 -23.32 -3.97 3.57
N PRO A 61 -24.26 -3.90 4.53
CA PRO A 61 -24.03 -3.22 5.79
C PRO A 61 -22.78 -3.76 6.51
N LEU A 62 -22.11 -2.92 7.28
CA LEU A 62 -20.82 -3.27 7.90
C LEU A 62 -20.91 -4.53 8.76
N GLU A 63 -22.00 -4.70 9.52
CA GLU A 63 -22.26 -5.84 10.40
C GLU A 63 -22.42 -7.18 9.67
N GLU A 64 -22.82 -7.16 8.41
CA GLU A 64 -23.05 -8.36 7.58
C GLU A 64 -21.81 -8.80 6.80
N ARG A 65 -20.74 -8.02 6.81
CA ARG A 65 -19.50 -8.32 6.08
C ARG A 65 -18.63 -9.32 6.84
N SER A 66 -17.79 -10.07 6.11
CA SER A 66 -16.72 -10.88 6.74
C SER A 66 -15.66 -9.97 7.38
N THR A 67 -14.79 -10.52 8.24
CA THR A 67 -13.72 -9.78 8.92
C THR A 67 -12.89 -8.94 7.96
N TYR A 68 -12.47 -9.50 6.83
CA TYR A 68 -11.73 -8.78 5.80
C TYR A 68 -12.50 -7.58 5.24
N TYR A 69 -13.76 -7.78 4.86
CA TYR A 69 -14.59 -6.71 4.30
C TYR A 69 -15.12 -5.71 5.34
N LYS A 70 -15.05 -6.05 6.64
CA LYS A 70 -15.26 -5.10 7.75
C LYS A 70 -14.07 -4.19 7.97
N ALA A 71 -12.88 -4.60 7.51
CA ALA A 71 -11.65 -3.83 7.72
C ALA A 71 -11.69 -2.49 7.00
N PHE A 72 -12.15 -2.46 5.75
CA PHE A 72 -12.22 -1.24 4.93
C PHE A 72 -13.01 -1.47 3.63
N LEU A 73 -13.47 -0.37 3.04
CA LEU A 73 -13.81 -0.33 1.62
C LEU A 73 -12.49 -0.34 0.83
N GLN A 74 -12.37 -1.27 -0.10
CA GLN A 74 -11.18 -1.41 -0.94
C GLN A 74 -11.54 -1.27 -2.42
N VAL A 75 -10.84 -0.38 -3.11
CA VAL A 75 -10.89 -0.26 -4.56
C VAL A 75 -9.47 -0.31 -5.10
N THR A 76 -9.20 -1.28 -5.95
CA THR A 76 -7.88 -1.49 -6.57
C THR A 76 -7.86 -0.93 -7.99
N ASN A 77 -6.68 -0.49 -8.43
CA ASN A 77 -6.45 0.10 -9.75
C ASN A 77 -7.39 1.29 -10.03
N MET A 78 -7.36 2.28 -9.16
CA MET A 78 -8.18 3.49 -9.26
C MET A 78 -7.67 4.46 -10.33
N TRP A 79 -6.35 4.46 -10.59
CA TRP A 79 -5.70 5.41 -11.48
C TRP A 79 -6.30 5.53 -12.90
N PRO A 80 -6.84 4.45 -13.54
CA PRO A 80 -7.42 4.57 -14.87
C PRO A 80 -8.76 5.33 -14.92
N HIS A 81 -9.37 5.58 -13.75
CA HIS A 81 -10.72 6.13 -13.64
C HIS A 81 -10.78 7.63 -13.32
N SER A 82 -9.64 8.25 -12.99
CA SER A 82 -9.56 9.68 -12.70
C SER A 82 -8.15 10.20 -13.02
N GLU A 83 -8.09 11.31 -13.79
CA GLU A 83 -6.80 11.93 -14.10
C GLU A 83 -6.11 12.46 -12.85
N ALA A 84 -6.86 12.97 -11.88
CA ALA A 84 -6.28 13.39 -10.59
C ALA A 84 -5.70 12.20 -9.81
N VAL A 85 -6.43 11.06 -9.75
CA VAL A 85 -5.91 9.84 -9.11
C VAL A 85 -4.68 9.33 -9.86
N ARG A 86 -4.73 9.32 -11.20
CA ARG A 86 -3.59 8.95 -12.03
C ARG A 86 -2.37 9.82 -11.71
N ARG A 87 -2.55 11.14 -11.67
CA ARG A 87 -1.47 12.07 -11.34
C ARG A 87 -0.87 11.79 -9.96
N PHE A 88 -1.70 11.48 -8.97
CA PHE A 88 -1.25 11.13 -7.62
C PHE A 88 -0.47 9.81 -7.60
N VAL A 89 -0.99 8.75 -8.24
CA VAL A 89 -0.37 7.43 -8.31
C VAL A 89 0.94 7.44 -9.10
N PHE A 90 1.01 8.25 -10.16
CA PHE A 90 2.19 8.38 -11.04
C PHE A 90 3.19 9.42 -10.53
N SER A 91 3.09 9.83 -9.28
CA SER A 91 4.02 10.77 -8.64
C SER A 91 5.47 10.28 -8.75
N ALA A 92 6.31 11.10 -9.38
CA ALA A 92 7.74 10.84 -9.46
C ALA A 92 8.39 10.83 -8.06
N ARG A 93 7.88 11.67 -7.14
CA ARG A 93 8.33 11.72 -5.73
C ARG A 93 8.17 10.38 -5.04
N PHE A 94 6.97 9.79 -5.06
CA PHE A 94 6.74 8.49 -4.41
C PHE A 94 7.56 7.36 -5.05
N ALA A 95 7.62 7.34 -6.39
CA ALA A 95 8.37 6.32 -7.12
C ALA A 95 9.89 6.42 -6.88
N LYS A 96 10.43 7.64 -6.81
CA LYS A 96 11.84 7.88 -6.47
C LYS A 96 12.17 7.40 -5.06
N ILE A 97 11.34 7.75 -4.07
CA ILE A 97 11.51 7.28 -2.69
C ILE A 97 11.51 5.75 -2.65
N ALA A 98 10.58 5.10 -3.37
CA ALA A 98 10.51 3.64 -3.44
C ALA A 98 11.79 3.03 -4.06
N ALA A 99 12.31 3.61 -5.14
CA ALA A 99 13.56 3.17 -5.78
C ALA A 99 14.77 3.32 -4.85
N ASP A 100 14.89 4.46 -4.16
CA ASP A 100 15.98 4.72 -3.22
C ASP A 100 15.92 3.76 -2.02
N LEU A 101 14.74 3.52 -1.47
CA LEU A 101 14.54 2.62 -0.33
C LEU A 101 14.80 1.15 -0.71
N LEU A 102 14.42 0.72 -1.90
CA LEU A 102 14.70 -0.62 -2.42
C LEU A 102 16.13 -0.78 -2.95
N GLU A 103 16.86 0.34 -3.15
CA GLU A 103 18.18 0.38 -3.77
C GLU A 103 18.21 -0.26 -5.17
N VAL A 104 17.20 0.10 -5.98
CA VAL A 104 17.07 -0.33 -7.37
C VAL A 104 17.13 0.87 -8.32
N GLU A 105 17.57 0.63 -9.55
CA GLU A 105 17.66 1.70 -10.57
C GLU A 105 16.29 2.16 -11.04
N SER A 106 15.31 1.23 -11.07
CA SER A 106 13.99 1.52 -11.60
C SER A 106 12.89 0.75 -10.87
N VAL A 107 11.74 1.39 -10.73
CA VAL A 107 10.53 0.76 -10.18
C VAL A 107 9.34 0.95 -11.12
N ARG A 108 8.48 -0.05 -11.13
CA ARG A 108 7.19 -0.01 -11.82
C ARG A 108 6.02 -0.07 -10.87
N LEU A 109 4.89 0.44 -11.32
CA LEU A 109 3.62 0.27 -10.63
C LEU A 109 3.21 -1.20 -10.66
N PHE A 110 2.93 -1.77 -9.49
CA PHE A 110 2.25 -3.05 -9.40
C PHE A 110 0.73 -2.85 -9.36
N ALA A 111 0.24 -2.05 -8.41
CA ALA A 111 -1.15 -1.66 -8.26
C ALA A 111 -1.26 -0.42 -7.36
N ASP A 112 -2.41 0.22 -7.38
CA ASP A 112 -2.83 1.22 -6.40
C ASP A 112 -4.13 0.80 -5.73
N GLN A 113 -4.38 1.27 -4.49
CA GLN A 113 -5.59 0.94 -3.75
C GLN A 113 -6.05 2.11 -2.89
N GLY A 114 -7.34 2.41 -2.97
CA GLY A 114 -8.01 3.21 -1.95
C GLY A 114 -8.50 2.30 -0.83
N LEU A 115 -8.14 2.61 0.43
CA LEU A 115 -8.46 1.82 1.61
C LEU A 115 -9.14 2.71 2.67
N TYR A 116 -10.47 2.72 2.67
CA TYR A 116 -11.24 3.57 3.58
C TYR A 116 -11.88 2.74 4.69
N LYS A 117 -11.35 2.89 5.91
CA LYS A 117 -11.90 2.23 7.10
C LYS A 117 -13.05 3.07 7.65
N GLU A 118 -14.26 2.56 7.51
CA GLU A 118 -15.49 3.23 7.96
C GLU A 118 -15.51 3.38 9.49
N PRO A 119 -16.30 4.30 10.05
CA PRO A 119 -16.60 4.31 11.49
C PRO A 119 -17.10 2.95 11.95
N GLY A 120 -16.51 2.41 13.02
CA GLY A 120 -16.81 1.04 13.48
C GLY A 120 -16.19 -0.07 12.63
N GLY A 121 -15.42 0.27 11.60
CA GLY A 121 -14.69 -0.70 10.79
C GLY A 121 -13.78 -1.58 11.64
N GLY A 122 -13.77 -2.89 11.34
CA GLY A 122 -13.06 -3.92 12.10
C GLY A 122 -11.54 -3.90 11.96
N ILE A 123 -10.90 -4.90 12.57
CA ILE A 123 -9.46 -5.10 12.40
C ILE A 123 -9.11 -5.40 10.94
N THR A 124 -7.92 -5.04 10.53
CA THR A 124 -7.23 -5.65 9.39
C THR A 124 -6.31 -6.71 9.98
N PRO A 125 -6.55 -8.00 9.74
CA PRO A 125 -5.74 -9.08 10.34
C PRO A 125 -4.26 -8.96 9.97
N TRP A 126 -3.39 -9.52 10.82
CA TRP A 126 -1.97 -9.64 10.51
C TRP A 126 -1.74 -10.38 9.21
N HIS A 127 -0.99 -9.78 8.31
CA HIS A 127 -0.64 -10.36 7.02
C HIS A 127 0.66 -9.76 6.47
N ALA A 128 1.20 -10.42 5.44
CA ALA A 128 2.27 -9.89 4.61
C ALA A 128 1.78 -9.86 3.16
N ASP A 129 1.91 -8.72 2.51
CA ASP A 129 1.40 -8.49 1.15
C ASP A 129 1.98 -9.45 0.11
N GLN A 130 3.27 -9.78 0.23
CA GLN A 130 4.01 -10.61 -0.73
C GLN A 130 3.40 -12.00 -0.94
N TYR A 131 2.69 -12.55 0.05
CA TYR A 131 1.95 -13.80 -0.09
C TYR A 131 0.98 -13.80 -1.27
N HIS A 132 0.41 -12.64 -1.57
CA HIS A 132 -0.59 -12.47 -2.63
C HIS A 132 0.02 -12.23 -4.02
N TRP A 133 1.33 -12.01 -4.12
CA TRP A 133 1.96 -11.57 -5.36
C TRP A 133 2.76 -12.68 -6.04
N PRO A 134 2.36 -13.15 -7.25
CA PRO A 134 3.09 -14.15 -8.02
C PRO A 134 4.31 -13.51 -8.72
N LEU A 135 5.29 -13.06 -7.95
CA LEU A 135 6.46 -12.34 -8.44
C LEU A 135 7.75 -13.12 -8.21
N SER A 136 8.71 -12.97 -9.14
CA SER A 136 10.01 -13.66 -9.11
C SER A 136 11.01 -13.08 -8.10
N SER A 137 10.68 -11.96 -7.47
CA SER A 137 11.50 -11.25 -6.51
C SER A 137 10.63 -10.68 -5.41
N ASP A 138 11.20 -10.53 -4.22
CA ASP A 138 10.61 -9.83 -3.07
C ASP A 138 11.02 -8.35 -2.98
N ARG A 139 11.65 -7.83 -4.05
CA ARG A 139 11.91 -6.40 -4.19
C ARG A 139 10.64 -5.64 -4.52
N SER A 140 9.79 -5.56 -3.52
CA SER A 140 8.49 -4.91 -3.55
C SER A 140 8.32 -4.03 -2.32
N ILE A 141 7.67 -2.90 -2.49
CA ILE A 141 7.44 -1.93 -1.43
C ILE A 141 6.10 -1.25 -1.62
N THR A 142 5.34 -1.13 -0.55
CA THR A 142 4.07 -0.40 -0.52
C THR A 142 4.25 0.93 0.19
N VAL A 143 3.87 2.04 -0.46
CA VAL A 143 3.67 3.30 0.24
C VAL A 143 2.23 3.37 0.76
N TRP A 144 2.08 3.72 2.02
CA TRP A 144 0.80 3.96 2.69
C TRP A 144 0.67 5.46 2.98
N VAL A 145 -0.28 6.11 2.29
CA VAL A 145 -0.46 7.57 2.30
C VAL A 145 -1.77 7.91 2.98
N PRO A 146 -1.75 8.33 4.25
CA PRO A 146 -2.94 8.88 4.90
C PRO A 146 -3.36 10.18 4.19
N LEU A 147 -4.65 10.29 3.87
CA LEU A 147 -5.22 11.49 3.28
C LEU A 147 -5.73 12.49 4.34
N GLN A 148 -5.40 12.23 5.59
CA GLN A 148 -5.73 13.04 6.77
C GLN A 148 -4.77 12.70 7.91
N GLY A 149 -4.70 13.55 8.94
CA GLY A 149 -4.05 13.15 10.19
C GLY A 149 -4.76 11.93 10.77
N THR A 150 -4.02 10.89 11.11
CA THR A 150 -4.59 9.60 11.54
C THR A 150 -4.19 9.31 12.97
N SER A 151 -5.14 9.42 13.90
CA SER A 151 -4.93 9.08 15.31
C SER A 151 -4.90 7.56 15.53
N ARG A 152 -4.40 7.10 16.69
CA ARG A 152 -4.43 5.68 17.07
C ARG A 152 -5.84 5.10 17.09
N GLU A 153 -6.84 5.89 17.45
CA GLU A 153 -8.24 5.48 17.52
C GLU A 153 -8.87 5.24 16.14
N MET A 154 -8.30 5.82 15.08
CA MET A 154 -8.72 5.60 13.70
C MET A 154 -8.21 4.27 13.12
N GLY A 155 -7.38 3.53 13.86
CA GLY A 155 -6.76 2.30 13.41
C GLY A 155 -5.74 2.53 12.27
N PRO A 156 -4.63 3.24 12.53
CA PRO A 156 -3.53 3.38 11.58
C PRO A 156 -2.89 2.02 11.27
N LEU A 157 -2.05 2.00 10.25
CA LEU A 157 -1.24 0.82 9.96
C LEU A 157 -0.18 0.64 11.04
N SER A 158 -0.06 -0.59 11.55
CA SER A 158 0.90 -1.00 12.56
C SER A 158 1.79 -2.11 11.99
N PHE A 159 3.06 -2.15 12.40
CA PHE A 159 4.08 -3.03 11.85
C PHE A 159 4.76 -3.84 12.94
N ALA A 160 5.00 -5.13 12.68
CA ALA A 160 5.88 -5.94 13.50
C ALA A 160 7.34 -5.70 13.07
N VAL A 161 8.14 -5.10 13.95
CA VAL A 161 9.52 -4.67 13.68
C VAL A 161 10.39 -5.87 13.29
N GLY A 162 11.01 -5.81 12.10
CA GLY A 162 11.92 -6.85 11.60
C GLY A 162 11.24 -8.15 11.14
N SER A 163 9.91 -8.17 11.10
CA SER A 163 9.13 -9.36 10.75
C SER A 163 9.30 -9.86 9.31
N HIS A 164 9.76 -9.00 8.40
CA HIS A 164 10.06 -9.37 7.01
C HIS A 164 11.13 -10.48 6.90
N ARG A 165 11.89 -10.75 7.96
CA ARG A 165 12.88 -11.81 8.03
C ARG A 165 12.31 -13.14 8.56
N LEU A 166 11.07 -13.15 9.07
CA LEU A 166 10.43 -14.37 9.53
C LEU A 166 9.91 -15.20 8.37
N GLU A 167 10.20 -16.51 8.39
CA GLU A 167 9.62 -17.47 7.44
C GLU A 167 8.23 -17.95 7.88
N LEU A 168 7.96 -17.86 9.18
CA LEU A 168 6.71 -18.32 9.79
C LEU A 168 5.55 -17.40 9.41
N GLY A 169 4.41 -17.96 9.04
CA GLY A 169 3.20 -17.19 8.68
C GLY A 169 3.12 -16.72 7.23
N ARG A 170 4.17 -16.90 6.43
CA ARG A 170 4.20 -16.47 5.02
C ARG A 170 3.25 -17.21 4.07
N ASN A 171 2.66 -18.32 4.51
CA ASN A 171 1.79 -19.18 3.71
C ASN A 171 0.33 -19.18 4.20
N ILE A 172 -0.06 -18.16 4.97
CA ILE A 172 -1.42 -18.08 5.54
C ILE A 172 -2.17 -16.94 4.84
N GLU A 173 -3.37 -17.26 4.34
CA GLU A 173 -4.29 -16.29 3.76
C GLU A 173 -4.89 -15.39 4.85
N ILE A 174 -5.23 -14.14 4.50
CA ILE A 174 -5.81 -13.18 5.44
C ILE A 174 -7.16 -13.69 5.98
N SER A 175 -7.23 -13.95 7.28
CA SER A 175 -8.40 -14.51 7.97
C SER A 175 -8.31 -14.28 9.49
N ASP A 176 -9.34 -14.66 10.22
CA ASP A 176 -9.30 -14.69 11.69
C ASP A 176 -8.27 -15.71 12.21
N GLU A 177 -8.04 -16.77 11.45
CA GLU A 177 -7.01 -17.79 11.76
C GLU A 177 -5.60 -17.22 11.57
N SER A 178 -5.37 -16.42 10.50
CA SER A 178 -4.08 -15.77 10.29
C SER A 178 -3.78 -14.77 11.39
N GLU A 179 -4.78 -14.01 11.85
CA GLU A 179 -4.62 -13.08 12.98
C GLU A 179 -4.04 -13.79 14.20
N ALA A 180 -4.67 -14.88 14.64
CA ALA A 180 -4.22 -15.62 15.80
C ALA A 180 -2.86 -16.30 15.60
N ALA A 181 -2.64 -16.90 14.43
CA ALA A 181 -1.41 -17.64 14.14
C ALA A 181 -0.20 -16.72 13.98
N VAL A 182 -0.36 -15.59 13.27
CA VAL A 182 0.71 -14.63 13.09
C VAL A 182 1.00 -13.91 14.40
N GLN A 183 -0.02 -13.49 15.16
CA GLN A 183 0.18 -12.89 16.48
C GLN A 183 1.00 -13.82 17.40
N ALA A 184 0.63 -15.10 17.48
CA ALA A 184 1.38 -16.07 18.28
C ALA A 184 2.84 -16.23 17.80
N ALA A 185 3.09 -16.15 16.50
CA ALA A 185 4.42 -16.24 15.93
C ALA A 185 5.26 -14.99 16.27
N LEU A 186 4.66 -13.79 16.19
CA LEU A 186 5.31 -12.53 16.55
C LEU A 186 5.66 -12.49 18.05
N ASP A 187 4.72 -12.94 18.91
CA ASP A 187 4.93 -13.03 20.36
C ASP A 187 6.06 -14.01 20.70
N ALA A 188 6.08 -15.19 20.06
CA ALA A 188 7.14 -16.18 20.25
C ALA A 188 8.50 -15.67 19.77
N ALA A 189 8.54 -14.83 18.74
CA ALA A 189 9.76 -14.20 18.25
C ALA A 189 10.17 -12.97 19.07
N GLY A 190 9.33 -12.50 19.98
CA GLY A 190 9.58 -11.32 20.82
C GLY A 190 9.69 -10.02 20.03
N LEU A 191 8.96 -9.91 18.91
CA LEU A 191 9.01 -8.72 18.05
C LEU A 191 8.17 -7.60 18.64
N GLU A 192 8.72 -6.40 18.60
CA GLU A 192 7.99 -5.18 18.95
C GLU A 192 7.01 -4.81 17.83
N VAL A 193 5.90 -4.17 18.21
CA VAL A 193 4.92 -3.62 17.26
C VAL A 193 4.98 -2.10 17.32
N GLU A 194 5.27 -1.47 16.18
CA GLU A 194 5.12 -0.03 16.04
C GLU A 194 3.67 0.29 15.65
N ASP A 195 2.91 0.84 16.60
CA ASP A 195 1.55 1.32 16.46
C ASP A 195 1.53 2.83 16.73
N GLY A 196 1.71 3.60 15.71
CA GLY A 196 1.83 5.03 15.86
C GLY A 196 0.72 5.81 15.16
N PRO A 197 0.38 7.03 15.63
CA PRO A 197 -0.38 7.94 14.80
C PRO A 197 0.44 8.35 13.57
N TYR A 198 -0.24 8.91 12.57
CA TYR A 198 0.41 9.58 11.45
C TYR A 198 0.05 11.06 11.46
N ALA A 199 1.06 11.91 11.37
CA ALA A 199 0.84 13.32 11.09
C ALA A 199 0.35 13.52 9.65
N LEU A 200 -0.34 14.62 9.39
CA LEU A 200 -0.73 14.96 8.02
C LEU A 200 0.52 15.19 7.16
N GLY A 201 0.63 14.48 6.03
CA GLY A 201 1.80 14.51 5.16
C GLY A 201 2.89 13.49 5.49
N GLU A 202 2.78 12.79 6.61
CA GLU A 202 3.61 11.64 6.93
C GLU A 202 3.12 10.41 6.18
N VAL A 203 4.02 9.63 5.61
CA VAL A 203 3.73 8.37 4.93
C VAL A 203 4.58 7.25 5.50
N SER A 204 4.19 6.01 5.29
CA SER A 204 5.07 4.86 5.54
C SER A 204 5.35 4.08 4.27
N TYR A 205 6.53 3.47 4.23
CA TYR A 205 6.91 2.47 3.23
C TYR A 205 7.20 1.16 3.94
N HIS A 206 6.72 0.04 3.41
CA HIS A 206 7.00 -1.28 3.96
C HIS A 206 7.27 -2.31 2.87
N LEU A 207 8.18 -3.24 3.16
CA LEU A 207 8.52 -4.36 2.29
C LEU A 207 7.37 -5.37 2.22
N GLY A 208 7.22 -6.05 1.10
CA GLY A 208 6.12 -6.99 0.89
C GLY A 208 6.01 -8.10 1.95
N TRP A 209 7.12 -8.54 2.53
CA TRP A 209 7.14 -9.54 3.62
C TRP A 209 6.99 -8.98 5.03
N THR A 210 6.86 -7.67 5.21
CA THR A 210 6.64 -7.09 6.53
C THR A 210 5.24 -7.39 7.02
N PHE A 211 5.12 -8.08 8.15
CA PHE A 211 3.82 -8.28 8.79
C PHE A 211 3.29 -6.97 9.33
N HIS A 212 2.05 -6.70 8.94
CA HIS A 212 1.35 -5.49 9.35
C HIS A 212 -0.14 -5.79 9.59
N HIS A 213 -0.75 -4.94 10.38
CA HIS A 213 -2.18 -5.00 10.70
C HIS A 213 -2.74 -3.60 10.95
N ALA A 214 -4.04 -3.51 11.21
CA ALA A 214 -4.63 -2.26 11.69
C ALA A 214 -5.76 -2.53 12.68
N ASN A 215 -5.78 -1.76 13.76
CA ASN A 215 -6.84 -1.79 14.74
C ASN A 215 -8.19 -1.31 14.16
N PRO A 216 -9.31 -1.57 14.85
CA PRO A 216 -10.61 -1.02 14.47
C PRO A 216 -10.59 0.51 14.45
N ASN A 217 -11.42 1.11 13.59
CA ASN A 217 -11.71 2.53 13.66
C ASN A 217 -12.79 2.78 14.75
N ARG A 218 -12.38 3.39 15.85
CA ARG A 218 -13.25 3.71 16.99
C ARG A 218 -13.77 5.15 16.96
N THR A 219 -13.50 5.87 15.88
CA THR A 219 -13.97 7.24 15.68
C THR A 219 -15.26 7.28 14.85
N ASP A 220 -15.88 8.42 14.78
CA ASP A 220 -17.08 8.71 13.99
C ASP A 220 -16.79 9.15 12.55
N THR A 221 -15.50 9.21 12.18
CA THR A 221 -15.05 9.61 10.86
C THR A 221 -14.27 8.49 10.16
N PRO A 222 -14.38 8.32 8.83
CA PRO A 222 -13.63 7.30 8.13
C PRO A 222 -12.13 7.63 8.11
N ARG A 223 -11.28 6.59 8.25
CA ARG A 223 -9.86 6.68 7.97
C ARG A 223 -9.64 6.51 6.46
N LYS A 224 -9.11 7.53 5.82
CA LYS A 224 -8.91 7.61 4.37
C LYS A 224 -7.43 7.40 4.02
N VAL A 225 -7.16 6.44 3.16
CA VAL A 225 -5.80 6.09 2.75
C VAL A 225 -5.76 5.76 1.27
N MET A 226 -4.67 6.15 0.63
CA MET A 226 -4.24 5.67 -0.67
C MET A 226 -2.95 4.87 -0.51
N THR A 227 -2.87 3.69 -1.13
CA THR A 227 -1.63 2.92 -1.21
C THR A 227 -1.19 2.79 -2.67
N ILE A 228 0.13 2.77 -2.87
CA ILE A 228 0.73 2.51 -4.17
C ILE A 228 1.80 1.44 -3.96
N ILE A 229 1.74 0.39 -4.73
CA ILE A 229 2.65 -0.74 -4.63
C ILE A 229 3.65 -0.65 -5.79
N TYR A 230 4.92 -0.60 -5.43
CA TYR A 230 6.04 -0.57 -6.37
C TYR A 230 6.79 -1.90 -6.32
N VAL A 231 7.30 -2.30 -7.47
CA VAL A 231 8.19 -3.45 -7.62
C VAL A 231 9.40 -3.07 -8.48
N ASP A 232 10.50 -3.78 -8.29
CA ASP A 232 11.65 -3.69 -9.19
C ASP A 232 11.18 -3.85 -10.65
N ALA A 233 11.63 -2.96 -11.54
CA ALA A 233 11.15 -2.96 -12.92
C ALA A 233 11.47 -4.26 -13.69
N ASP A 234 12.46 -5.03 -13.26
CA ASP A 234 12.86 -6.30 -13.89
C ASP A 234 12.10 -7.53 -13.36
N VAL A 235 11.12 -7.32 -12.47
CA VAL A 235 10.35 -8.42 -11.89
C VAL A 235 9.57 -9.19 -12.94
N ARG A 236 9.54 -10.51 -12.79
CA ARG A 236 8.78 -11.43 -13.65
C ARG A 236 7.61 -12.05 -12.90
N VAL A 237 6.58 -12.42 -13.65
CA VAL A 237 5.42 -13.11 -13.12
C VAL A 237 5.74 -14.59 -12.96
N THR A 238 5.51 -15.13 -11.76
CA THR A 238 5.67 -16.57 -11.48
C THR A 238 4.37 -17.35 -11.69
N PRO A 239 4.44 -18.68 -11.84
CA PRO A 239 3.23 -19.50 -11.81
C PRO A 239 2.41 -19.29 -10.55
N PRO A 240 1.07 -19.21 -10.65
CA PRO A 240 0.20 -19.09 -9.50
C PRO A 240 0.27 -20.38 -8.65
N VAL A 241 0.42 -20.23 -7.32
CA VAL A 241 0.55 -21.35 -6.36
C VAL A 241 -0.54 -21.36 -5.29
N ASN A 242 -1.38 -20.33 -5.24
CA ASN A 242 -2.49 -20.22 -4.30
C ASN A 242 -3.68 -19.49 -4.95
N PRO A 243 -4.89 -19.52 -4.37
CA PRO A 243 -6.09 -18.89 -4.93
C PRO A 243 -5.93 -17.37 -5.15
N ALA A 244 -5.22 -16.67 -4.24
CA ALA A 244 -5.00 -15.23 -4.35
C ALA A 244 -4.21 -14.86 -5.62
N HIS A 245 -3.22 -15.66 -6.01
CA HIS A 245 -2.44 -15.46 -7.24
C HIS A 245 -3.32 -15.52 -8.50
N PHE A 246 -4.29 -16.44 -8.58
CA PHE A 246 -5.20 -16.52 -9.73
C PHE A 246 -6.08 -15.28 -9.84
N GLY A 247 -6.71 -14.87 -8.72
CA GLY A 247 -7.54 -13.66 -8.70
C GLY A 247 -6.75 -12.40 -9.04
N LEU A 248 -5.50 -12.31 -8.58
CA LEU A 248 -4.64 -11.18 -8.86
C LEU A 248 -4.25 -11.10 -10.35
N LEU A 249 -3.87 -12.23 -10.96
CA LEU A 249 -3.56 -12.30 -12.40
C LEU A 249 -4.76 -11.90 -13.26
N GLU A 250 -5.97 -12.24 -12.85
CA GLU A 250 -7.18 -11.93 -13.59
C GLU A 250 -7.64 -10.47 -13.42
N HIS A 251 -7.57 -9.94 -12.19
CA HIS A 251 -8.26 -8.69 -11.85
C HIS A 251 -7.32 -7.51 -11.56
N VAL A 252 -6.09 -7.78 -11.10
CA VAL A 252 -5.17 -6.72 -10.69
C VAL A 252 -4.12 -6.43 -11.76
N ILE A 253 -3.53 -7.48 -12.35
CA ILE A 253 -2.52 -7.37 -13.41
C ILE A 253 -2.97 -8.09 -14.71
N PRO A 254 -4.14 -7.74 -15.26
CA PRO A 254 -4.66 -8.41 -16.44
C PRO A 254 -3.71 -8.29 -17.64
N GLY A 255 -3.52 -9.42 -18.33
CA GLY A 255 -2.60 -9.51 -19.48
C GLY A 255 -1.16 -9.86 -19.11
N ALA A 256 -0.81 -9.92 -17.83
CA ALA A 256 0.49 -10.40 -17.38
C ALA A 256 0.70 -11.87 -17.77
N LYS A 257 1.92 -12.20 -18.24
CA LYS A 257 2.25 -13.56 -18.71
C LYS A 257 3.19 -14.26 -17.74
N VAL A 258 2.82 -15.44 -17.30
CA VAL A 258 3.69 -16.28 -16.45
C VAL A 258 5.03 -16.50 -17.16
N GLY A 259 6.14 -16.26 -16.45
CA GLY A 259 7.51 -16.27 -16.93
C GLY A 259 7.94 -14.99 -17.65
N GLY A 260 7.00 -14.13 -18.03
CA GLY A 260 7.26 -12.84 -18.68
C GLY A 260 7.60 -11.73 -17.68
N LEU A 261 8.14 -10.63 -18.20
CA LEU A 261 8.29 -9.38 -17.45
C LEU A 261 6.88 -8.84 -17.09
N LEU A 262 6.76 -8.18 -15.95
CA LEU A 262 5.51 -7.51 -15.57
C LEU A 262 5.42 -6.14 -16.28
N ASP A 263 5.18 -6.14 -17.58
CA ASP A 263 5.22 -4.94 -18.43
C ASP A 263 3.89 -4.65 -19.13
N THR A 264 2.78 -4.98 -18.47
CA THR A 264 1.45 -4.67 -19.02
C THR A 264 1.19 -3.16 -19.06
N PRO A 265 0.22 -2.69 -19.85
CA PRO A 265 -0.17 -1.28 -19.83
C PRO A 265 -0.58 -0.76 -18.44
N GLY A 266 -1.04 -1.66 -17.55
CA GLY A 266 -1.39 -1.35 -16.16
C GLY A 266 -0.19 -1.23 -15.22
N ASN A 267 1.00 -1.67 -15.67
CA ASN A 267 2.21 -1.76 -14.86
C ASN A 267 3.39 -0.96 -15.46
N PRO A 268 3.23 0.36 -15.72
CA PRO A 268 4.30 1.18 -16.31
C PRO A 268 5.47 1.36 -15.33
N VAL A 269 6.66 1.61 -15.88
CA VAL A 269 7.79 2.12 -15.10
C VAL A 269 7.47 3.55 -14.68
N LEU A 270 7.59 3.83 -13.36
CA LEU A 270 7.32 5.15 -12.80
C LEU A 270 8.58 5.89 -12.39
N TRP A 271 9.69 5.17 -12.16
CA TRP A 271 11.00 5.75 -11.92
C TRP A 271 12.09 4.94 -12.65
N PRO A 272 13.03 5.60 -13.35
CA PRO A 272 12.95 7.02 -13.71
C PRO A 272 11.73 7.31 -14.61
N PRO A 273 11.19 8.53 -14.56
CA PRO A 273 10.07 8.89 -15.43
C PRO A 273 10.51 8.78 -16.90
N ALA A 274 9.59 8.38 -17.77
CA ALA A 274 9.85 8.33 -19.19
C ALA A 274 10.33 9.72 -19.67
N ALA A 275 11.37 9.74 -20.52
CA ALA A 275 11.84 10.99 -21.13
C ALA A 275 10.65 11.69 -21.81
N ALA A 276 10.46 12.98 -21.53
CA ALA A 276 9.45 13.77 -22.21
C ALA A 276 9.73 13.74 -23.73
N SER A 277 8.83 13.13 -24.48
CA SER A 277 8.88 13.01 -25.94
C SER A 277 8.47 14.30 -26.63
#